data_326d3368fba0bcec35ec51d20a5e3ae6
#
_entry.id   326d3368fba0bcec35ec51d20a5e3ae6
#
_cell.length_a   1.000
_cell.length_b   1.000
_cell.length_c   1.000
_cell.angle_alpha   90.00
_cell.angle_beta   90.00
_cell.angle_gamma   90.00
#
_symmetry.space_group_name_H-M   'P 1'
#
loop_
_entity.id
_entity.type
_entity.pdbx_description
1 polymer ?
#
loop_
_entity_poly.entity_id
_entity_poly.type
_entity_poly.pdbx_seq_one_letter_code
_entity_poly.pdbx_strand_id
1 'polypeptide(L)'
;MTQVNRRSALSVGLAAMAAFAAAASAYAQRQLPPGISLQAWGKRDSMIPGYKTVSMRDLVYQPGAKTSNPSMPNDMVCHVPEGELRVKQSDGMEFVAKKGDVWTCKKGIGEDLENVGSTVAIMRIVDLLPE
;
A
#
# COMPACT_ATOMS: atom_id res chain seq x y z
N MET A 1 -25.77 41.29 6.10
CA MET A 1 -25.70 40.68 4.76
C MET A 1 -24.30 40.16 4.37
N THR A 2 -23.24 40.77 4.86
CA THR A 2 -21.86 40.32 4.61
C THR A 2 -21.47 39.01 5.30
N GLN A 3 -22.18 38.56 6.32
CA GLN A 3 -21.87 37.33 7.03
C GLN A 3 -22.27 36.04 6.29
N VAL A 4 -23.25 36.11 5.40
CA VAL A 4 -23.71 34.95 4.62
C VAL A 4 -22.70 34.52 3.56
N ASN A 5 -21.98 35.48 2.97
CA ASN A 5 -20.99 35.20 1.92
C ASN A 5 -19.71 34.59 2.47
N ARG A 6 -19.32 34.87 3.72
CA ARG A 6 -18.15 34.26 4.34
C ARG A 6 -18.37 32.80 4.73
N ARG A 7 -19.57 32.46 5.15
CA ARG A 7 -19.91 31.08 5.47
C ARG A 7 -20.02 30.20 4.22
N SER A 8 -20.53 30.76 3.14
CA SER A 8 -20.61 30.07 1.85
C SER A 8 -19.25 29.79 1.23
N ALA A 9 -18.31 30.74 1.34
CA ALA A 9 -16.95 30.57 0.83
C ALA A 9 -16.17 29.49 1.58
N LEU A 10 -16.36 29.39 2.92
CA LEU A 10 -15.71 28.36 3.73
C LEU A 10 -16.25 26.96 3.44
N SER A 11 -17.56 26.83 3.22
CA SER A 11 -18.15 25.53 2.89
C SER A 11 -17.76 25.05 1.49
N VAL A 12 -17.57 25.93 0.52
CA VAL A 12 -17.10 25.57 -0.83
C VAL A 12 -15.65 25.11 -0.79
N GLY A 13 -14.78 25.77 -0.01
CA GLY A 13 -13.38 25.35 0.14
C GLY A 13 -13.21 23.97 0.77
N LEU A 14 -13.98 23.68 1.83
CA LEU A 14 -13.98 22.37 2.49
C LEU A 14 -14.52 21.26 1.58
N ALA A 15 -15.58 21.52 0.84
CA ALA A 15 -16.15 20.56 -0.11
C ALA A 15 -15.18 20.22 -1.26
N ALA A 16 -14.43 21.20 -1.77
CA ALA A 16 -13.45 21.00 -2.82
C ALA A 16 -12.26 20.14 -2.34
N MET A 17 -11.76 20.36 -1.11
CA MET A 17 -10.69 19.55 -0.53
C MET A 17 -11.13 18.10 -0.27
N ALA A 18 -12.32 17.90 0.24
CA ALA A 18 -12.88 16.58 0.48
C ALA A 18 -13.11 15.81 -0.83
N ALA A 19 -13.59 16.47 -1.88
CA ALA A 19 -13.79 15.87 -3.20
C ALA A 19 -12.48 15.45 -3.85
N PHE A 20 -11.41 16.23 -3.70
CA PHE A 20 -10.07 15.91 -4.23
C PHE A 20 -9.47 14.69 -3.51
N ALA A 21 -9.54 14.62 -2.19
CA ALA A 21 -9.08 13.47 -1.42
C ALA A 21 -9.88 12.20 -1.74
N ALA A 22 -11.21 12.30 -1.90
CA ALA A 22 -12.06 11.18 -2.27
C ALA A 22 -11.76 10.67 -3.69
N ALA A 23 -11.49 11.56 -4.66
CA ALA A 23 -11.13 11.19 -6.03
C ALA A 23 -9.78 10.45 -6.08
N ALA A 24 -8.75 10.91 -5.37
CA ALA A 24 -7.45 10.25 -5.29
C ALA A 24 -7.56 8.87 -4.63
N SER A 25 -8.33 8.74 -3.55
CA SER A 25 -8.59 7.47 -2.86
C SER A 25 -9.36 6.49 -3.76
N ALA A 26 -10.38 6.94 -4.48
CA ALA A 26 -11.15 6.13 -5.41
C ALA A 26 -10.32 5.64 -6.60
N TYR A 27 -9.42 6.47 -7.11
CA TYR A 27 -8.50 6.08 -8.19
C TYR A 27 -7.55 4.98 -7.73
N ALA A 28 -6.93 5.12 -6.56
CA ALA A 28 -6.05 4.11 -5.98
C ALA A 28 -6.80 2.79 -5.75
N GLN A 29 -8.03 2.83 -5.23
CA GLN A 29 -8.85 1.65 -4.98
C GLN A 29 -9.27 0.92 -6.25
N ARG A 30 -9.49 1.62 -7.36
CA ARG A 30 -9.86 1.00 -8.65
C ARG A 30 -8.77 0.11 -9.22
N GLN A 31 -7.51 0.33 -8.83
CA GLN A 31 -6.37 -0.46 -9.29
C GLN A 31 -6.07 -1.65 -8.38
N LEU A 32 -6.76 -1.74 -7.25
CA LEU A 32 -6.58 -2.82 -6.29
C LEU A 32 -7.64 -3.90 -6.47
N PRO A 33 -7.26 -5.18 -6.28
CA PRO A 33 -8.21 -6.29 -6.25
C PRO A 33 -9.27 -6.12 -5.15
N PRO A 34 -10.43 -6.82 -5.27
CA PRO A 34 -11.43 -6.81 -4.20
C PRO A 34 -10.85 -7.23 -2.84
N GLY A 35 -11.26 -6.55 -1.79
CA GLY A 35 -10.82 -6.83 -0.42
C GLY A 35 -9.45 -6.28 -0.06
N ILE A 36 -8.83 -5.53 -0.94
CA ILE A 36 -7.53 -4.88 -0.72
C ILE A 36 -7.73 -3.38 -0.61
N SER A 37 -7.10 -2.77 0.39
CA SER A 37 -7.01 -1.31 0.51
C SER A 37 -5.58 -0.88 0.75
N LEU A 38 -5.27 0.38 0.41
CA LEU A 38 -3.94 0.96 0.50
C LEU A 38 -3.93 2.08 1.52
N GLN A 39 -2.94 2.07 2.42
CA GLN A 39 -2.62 3.17 3.32
C GLN A 39 -1.19 3.63 3.03
N ALA A 40 -1.05 4.82 2.46
CA ALA A 40 0.26 5.43 2.29
C ALA A 40 0.72 6.08 3.61
N TRP A 41 1.99 5.91 3.94
CA TRP A 41 2.59 6.50 5.14
C TRP A 41 3.51 7.66 4.77
N GLY A 42 4.81 7.42 4.68
CA GLY A 42 5.79 8.46 4.46
C GLY A 42 6.67 8.21 3.24
N LYS A 43 7.32 9.29 2.78
CA LYS A 43 8.32 9.27 1.71
C LYS A 43 9.43 10.22 2.05
N ARG A 44 10.69 9.81 1.81
CA ARG A 44 11.87 10.59 2.13
C ARG A 44 13.02 10.24 1.20
N ASP A 45 13.97 11.15 1.06
CA ASP A 45 15.23 10.87 0.38
C ASP A 45 15.99 9.77 1.11
N SER A 46 16.62 8.88 0.34
CA SER A 46 17.40 7.78 0.87
C SER A 46 18.87 8.19 1.06
N MET A 47 19.48 7.70 2.13
CA MET A 47 20.92 7.77 2.34
C MET A 47 21.64 6.51 1.84
N ILE A 48 20.89 5.51 1.38
CA ILE A 48 21.46 4.21 0.93
C ILE A 48 21.93 4.37 -0.53
N PRO A 49 23.19 4.10 -0.85
CA PRO A 49 23.67 4.12 -2.21
C PRO A 49 22.83 3.21 -3.12
N GLY A 50 22.49 3.69 -4.33
CA GLY A 50 21.67 2.96 -5.28
C GLY A 50 20.18 3.30 -5.21
N TYR A 51 19.73 3.93 -4.13
CA TYR A 51 18.34 4.36 -3.98
C TYR A 51 18.25 5.84 -3.72
N LYS A 52 17.40 6.53 -4.48
CA LYS A 52 17.16 7.96 -4.33
C LYS A 52 16.12 8.24 -3.25
N THR A 53 15.11 7.39 -3.15
CA THR A 53 13.94 7.61 -2.30
C THR A 53 13.56 6.32 -1.58
N VAL A 54 13.07 6.47 -0.34
CA VAL A 54 12.40 5.40 0.41
C VAL A 54 10.98 5.86 0.73
N SER A 55 10.01 4.96 0.56
CA SER A 55 8.62 5.23 0.93
C SER A 55 8.01 4.02 1.63
N MET A 56 6.96 4.25 2.42
CA MET A 56 6.30 3.20 3.18
C MET A 56 4.79 3.25 2.94
N ARG A 57 4.20 2.08 2.79
CA ARG A 57 2.75 1.89 2.60
C ARG A 57 2.30 0.58 3.22
N ASP A 58 1.02 0.50 3.56
CA ASP A 58 0.37 -0.74 3.97
C ASP A 58 -0.64 -1.16 2.92
N LEU A 59 -0.65 -2.45 2.58
CA LEU A 59 -1.76 -3.10 1.92
C LEU A 59 -2.55 -3.88 2.96
N VAL A 60 -3.84 -3.61 3.03
CA VAL A 60 -4.76 -4.25 3.99
C VAL A 60 -5.58 -5.28 3.25
N TYR A 61 -5.47 -6.54 3.67
CA TYR A 61 -6.12 -7.70 3.05
C TYR A 61 -7.26 -8.19 3.92
N GLN A 62 -8.48 -8.15 3.40
CA GLN A 62 -9.60 -8.86 4.02
C GLN A 62 -9.37 -10.38 3.92
N PRO A 63 -9.99 -11.22 4.76
CA PRO A 63 -9.88 -12.68 4.64
C PRO A 63 -10.23 -13.15 3.23
N GLY A 64 -9.36 -13.97 2.64
CA GLY A 64 -9.51 -14.47 1.27
C GLY A 64 -9.05 -13.55 0.16
N ALA A 65 -8.70 -12.30 0.47
CA ALA A 65 -8.22 -11.36 -0.54
C ALA A 65 -6.84 -11.76 -1.07
N LYS A 66 -6.61 -11.52 -2.35
CA LYS A 66 -5.39 -11.91 -3.07
C LYS A 66 -4.84 -10.77 -3.90
N THR A 67 -3.52 -10.74 -4.04
CA THR A 67 -2.83 -9.92 -5.04
C THR A 67 -1.90 -10.78 -5.87
N SER A 68 -1.69 -10.40 -7.12
CA SER A 68 -0.72 -11.01 -8.01
C SER A 68 0.04 -9.92 -8.74
N ASN A 69 1.35 -9.94 -8.64
CA ASN A 69 2.22 -9.02 -9.36
C ASN A 69 3.26 -9.84 -10.11
N PRO A 70 3.21 -9.90 -11.45
CA PRO A 70 4.12 -10.73 -12.22
C PRO A 70 5.57 -10.22 -12.22
N SER A 71 5.77 -8.92 -11.94
CA SER A 71 7.10 -8.32 -11.95
C SER A 71 7.13 -7.09 -11.04
N MET A 72 7.85 -7.17 -9.93
CA MET A 72 7.98 -6.04 -9.01
C MET A 72 8.71 -4.87 -9.67
N PRO A 73 8.20 -3.63 -9.54
CA PRO A 73 8.79 -2.46 -10.20
C PRO A 73 10.08 -1.98 -9.55
N ASN A 74 10.33 -2.33 -8.31
CA ASN A 74 11.49 -1.89 -7.52
C ASN A 74 11.79 -2.89 -6.41
N ASP A 75 12.96 -2.75 -5.80
CA ASP A 75 13.30 -3.48 -4.58
C ASP A 75 12.43 -3.02 -3.42
N MET A 76 12.07 -3.93 -2.53
CA MET A 76 11.27 -3.60 -1.35
C MET A 76 11.51 -4.53 -0.18
N VAL A 77 11.27 -4.02 1.00
CA VAL A 77 11.23 -4.79 2.24
C VAL A 77 9.76 -4.90 2.67
N CYS A 78 9.33 -6.13 2.95
CA CYS A 78 7.96 -6.44 3.34
C CYS A 78 7.91 -6.97 4.78
N HIS A 79 6.86 -6.62 5.49
CA HIS A 79 6.66 -6.97 6.89
C HIS A 79 5.18 -7.19 7.17
N VAL A 80 4.84 -8.14 8.04
CA VAL A 80 3.46 -8.39 8.47
C VAL A 80 3.30 -7.93 9.93
N PRO A 81 2.72 -6.73 10.17
CA PRO A 81 2.41 -6.28 11.52
C PRO A 81 1.16 -6.95 12.11
N GLU A 82 0.24 -7.45 11.24
CA GLU A 82 -1.03 -8.06 11.65
C GLU A 82 -1.46 -9.16 10.68
N GLY A 83 -1.97 -10.27 11.23
CA GLY A 83 -2.56 -11.35 10.45
C GLY A 83 -1.55 -12.31 9.83
N GLU A 84 -1.97 -12.98 8.77
CA GLU A 84 -1.18 -13.98 8.04
C GLU A 84 -1.38 -13.84 6.54
N LEU A 85 -0.28 -13.99 5.78
CA LEU A 85 -0.31 -13.95 4.33
C LEU A 85 0.48 -15.15 3.77
N ARG A 86 -0.13 -15.90 2.88
CA ARG A 86 0.63 -16.84 2.04
C ARG A 86 1.36 -16.05 0.99
N VAL A 87 2.66 -16.26 0.90
CA VAL A 87 3.56 -15.59 -0.05
C VAL A 87 4.13 -16.65 -0.99
N LYS A 88 4.01 -16.39 -2.30
CA LYS A 88 4.56 -17.24 -3.33
C LYS A 88 5.31 -16.39 -4.33
N GLN A 89 6.61 -16.63 -4.44
CA GLN A 89 7.49 -15.86 -5.33
C GLN A 89 7.84 -16.67 -6.59
N SER A 90 8.13 -15.98 -7.68
CA SER A 90 8.42 -16.60 -8.97
C SER A 90 9.71 -17.42 -9.00
N ASP A 91 10.59 -17.26 -8.01
CA ASP A 91 11.79 -18.08 -7.83
C ASP A 91 11.52 -19.45 -7.17
N GLY A 92 10.25 -19.75 -6.84
CA GLY A 92 9.84 -20.97 -6.18
C GLY A 92 9.72 -20.89 -4.66
N MET A 93 10.09 -19.77 -4.05
CA MET A 93 9.87 -19.53 -2.61
C MET A 93 8.38 -19.50 -2.30
N GLU A 94 7.96 -20.24 -1.29
CA GLU A 94 6.58 -20.23 -0.78
C GLU A 94 6.61 -20.38 0.73
N PHE A 95 5.90 -19.49 1.43
CA PHE A 95 5.81 -19.50 2.89
C PHE A 95 4.56 -18.78 3.35
N VAL A 96 4.18 -18.99 4.61
CA VAL A 96 3.14 -18.19 5.28
C VAL A 96 3.84 -17.18 6.18
N ALA A 97 3.73 -15.92 5.82
CA ALA A 97 4.22 -14.80 6.63
C ALA A 97 3.23 -14.53 7.76
N LYS A 98 3.69 -14.54 8.98
CA LYS A 98 2.92 -14.29 10.20
C LYS A 98 3.34 -12.97 10.83
N LYS A 99 2.56 -12.51 11.79
CA LYS A 99 2.87 -11.30 12.56
C LYS A 99 4.34 -11.27 13.02
N GLY A 100 5.05 -10.23 12.62
CA GLY A 100 6.48 -10.03 12.92
C GLY A 100 7.42 -10.46 11.81
N ASP A 101 6.98 -11.26 10.85
CA ASP A 101 7.85 -11.74 9.77
C ASP A 101 8.23 -10.62 8.81
N VAL A 102 9.43 -10.75 8.24
CA VAL A 102 9.99 -9.81 7.27
C VAL A 102 10.64 -10.61 6.13
N TRP A 103 10.48 -10.09 4.90
CA TRP A 103 11.15 -10.63 3.71
C TRP A 103 11.41 -9.51 2.71
N THR A 104 12.05 -9.85 1.62
CA THR A 104 12.36 -8.88 0.58
C THR A 104 11.87 -9.34 -0.78
N CYS A 105 11.54 -8.37 -1.62
CA CYS A 105 11.31 -8.57 -3.05
C CYS A 105 12.31 -7.72 -3.82
N LYS A 106 13.00 -8.31 -4.76
CA LYS A 106 13.86 -7.55 -5.68
C LYS A 106 13.06 -7.12 -6.91
N LYS A 107 13.48 -6.05 -7.56
CA LYS A 107 12.94 -5.64 -8.85
C LYS A 107 12.91 -6.83 -9.82
N GLY A 108 11.78 -7.01 -10.50
CA GLY A 108 11.59 -8.04 -11.52
C GLY A 108 11.05 -9.37 -11.02
N ILE A 109 11.07 -9.64 -9.70
CA ILE A 109 10.48 -10.86 -9.17
C ILE A 109 8.95 -10.78 -9.23
N GLY A 110 8.30 -11.93 -9.49
CA GLY A 110 6.85 -12.04 -9.35
C GLY A 110 6.48 -12.48 -7.93
N GLU A 111 5.33 -12.04 -7.45
CA GLU A 111 4.83 -12.42 -6.13
C GLU A 111 3.31 -12.48 -6.12
N ASP A 112 2.78 -13.58 -5.60
CA ASP A 112 1.37 -13.75 -5.28
C ASP A 112 1.20 -13.78 -3.77
N LEU A 113 0.19 -13.07 -3.28
CA LEU A 113 -0.16 -13.01 -1.87
C LEU A 113 -1.64 -13.33 -1.67
N GLU A 114 -1.93 -14.04 -0.57
CA GLU A 114 -3.31 -14.37 -0.19
C GLU A 114 -3.44 -14.30 1.34
N ASN A 115 -4.50 -13.64 1.81
CA ASN A 115 -4.86 -13.73 3.22
C ASN A 115 -5.56 -15.06 3.46
N VAL A 116 -4.83 -16.02 4.03
CA VAL A 116 -5.31 -17.38 4.35
C VAL A 116 -5.87 -17.50 5.77
N GLY A 117 -5.81 -16.42 6.53
CA GLY A 117 -6.35 -16.35 7.88
C GLY A 117 -7.84 -15.98 7.91
N SER A 118 -8.38 -15.89 9.12
CA SER A 118 -9.77 -15.52 9.38
C SER A 118 -9.95 -14.05 9.78
N THR A 119 -8.85 -13.33 9.94
CA THR A 119 -8.83 -11.91 10.31
C THR A 119 -8.14 -11.08 9.24
N VAL A 120 -8.29 -9.77 9.32
CA VAL A 120 -7.58 -8.83 8.44
C VAL A 120 -6.07 -9.05 8.56
N ALA A 121 -5.37 -9.05 7.44
CA ALA A 121 -3.92 -9.07 7.39
C ALA A 121 -3.39 -7.76 6.79
N ILE A 122 -2.25 -7.31 7.30
CA ILE A 122 -1.57 -6.12 6.81
C ILE A 122 -0.20 -6.52 6.30
N MET A 123 0.13 -6.08 5.08
CA MET A 123 1.48 -6.15 4.56
C MET A 123 2.05 -4.73 4.51
N ARG A 124 3.03 -4.47 5.34
CA ARG A 124 3.78 -3.21 5.31
C ARG A 124 4.92 -3.34 4.33
N ILE A 125 5.03 -2.38 3.43
CA ILE A 125 6.01 -2.38 2.36
C ILE A 125 6.85 -1.13 2.49
N VAL A 126 8.17 -1.31 2.51
CA VAL A 126 9.13 -0.22 2.33
C VAL A 126 9.66 -0.34 0.90
N ASP A 127 9.26 0.61 0.06
CA ASP A 127 9.74 0.70 -1.32
C ASP A 127 11.08 1.40 -1.37
N LEU A 128 12.05 0.78 -2.02
CA LEU A 128 13.39 1.31 -2.27
C LEU A 128 13.46 1.72 -3.73
N LEU A 129 13.45 3.02 -3.99
CA LEU A 129 13.29 3.58 -5.32
C LEU A 129 14.61 4.18 -5.84
N PRO A 130 15.15 3.70 -6.97
CA PRO A 130 16.41 4.22 -7.51
C PRO A 130 16.27 5.59 -8.14
N GLU A 131 15.11 5.92 -8.70
CA GLU A 131 14.81 7.21 -9.36
C GLU A 131 13.38 7.67 -9.08
#